data_96d04c1a0cb625170fa90a6033d0c9f1
#
_entry.id   96d04c1a0cb625170fa90a6033d0c9f1
#
_cell.length_a   1.000
_cell.length_b   1.000
_cell.length_c   1.000
_cell.angle_alpha   90.00
_cell.angle_beta   90.00
_cell.angle_gamma   90.00
#
_symmetry.space_group_name_H-M   'P 1'
#
loop_
_entity.id
_entity.type
_entity.pdbx_description
1 polymer ?
#
loop_
_entity_poly.entity_id
_entity_poly.type
_entity_poly.pdbx_seq_one_letter_code
_entity_poly.pdbx_strand_id
1 'polypeptide(L)'
;VRVGNGCGFWGDSVDAPVRLAEVGRLDYLTLEYLAELTMSILALLKQRDPTAGFAHDFLDVLDRLAPTLTAQPSLKVVTNAGGMNPAACGAKARDVLAKHGLADRRV
;
A
#
# COMPACT_ATOMS: atom_id res chain seq x y z
N VAL A 1 -1.66 -6.57 -20.67
CA VAL A 1 -1.59 -5.96 -19.33
C VAL A 1 -2.48 -6.74 -18.38
N ARG A 2 -1.92 -7.16 -17.26
CA ARG A 2 -2.63 -7.88 -16.19
C ARG A 2 -2.69 -7.02 -14.95
N VAL A 3 -3.90 -6.69 -14.52
CA VAL A 3 -4.17 -5.91 -13.30
C VAL A 3 -4.90 -6.80 -12.31
N GLY A 4 -4.38 -6.90 -11.10
CA GLY A 4 -5.03 -7.61 -9.99
C GLY A 4 -5.43 -6.66 -8.89
N ASN A 5 -6.64 -6.79 -8.37
CA ASN A 5 -7.07 -6.02 -7.19
C ASN A 5 -6.91 -6.87 -5.94
N GLY A 6 -6.05 -6.45 -5.03
CA GLY A 6 -5.65 -7.22 -3.86
C GLY A 6 -6.50 -6.99 -2.62
N CYS A 7 -7.17 -5.86 -2.50
CA CYS A 7 -8.07 -5.57 -1.40
C CYS A 7 -9.14 -4.55 -1.79
N GLY A 8 -10.24 -4.51 -1.03
CA GLY A 8 -11.40 -3.69 -1.34
C GLY A 8 -11.80 -2.70 -0.26
N PHE A 9 -11.17 -2.69 0.90
CA PHE A 9 -11.51 -1.78 2.01
C PHE A 9 -10.40 -1.73 3.06
N TRP A 10 -10.38 -0.69 3.87
CA TRP A 10 -9.48 -0.59 5.02
C TRP A 10 -9.88 -1.62 6.10
N GLY A 11 -8.94 -2.50 6.45
CA GLY A 11 -9.18 -3.63 7.35
C GLY A 11 -9.38 -4.96 6.63
N ASP A 12 -9.24 -4.99 5.31
CA ASP A 12 -9.24 -6.23 4.53
C ASP A 12 -7.98 -7.08 4.79
N SER A 13 -7.95 -8.29 4.27
CA SER A 13 -6.82 -9.22 4.42
C SER A 13 -5.50 -8.60 3.95
N VAL A 14 -4.48 -8.61 4.79
CA VAL A 14 -3.13 -8.18 4.42
C VAL A 14 -2.36 -9.25 3.64
N ASP A 15 -2.78 -10.51 3.70
CA ASP A 15 -2.13 -11.63 3.00
C ASP A 15 -2.67 -11.86 1.59
N ALA A 16 -3.93 -11.52 1.33
CA ALA A 16 -4.56 -11.73 0.03
C ALA A 16 -3.84 -11.02 -1.12
N PRO A 17 -3.45 -9.73 -0.99
CA PRO A 17 -2.68 -9.05 -2.04
C PRO A 17 -1.35 -9.71 -2.33
N VAL A 18 -0.68 -10.20 -1.30
CA VAL A 18 0.62 -10.86 -1.42
C VAL A 18 0.51 -12.15 -2.22
N ARG A 19 -0.46 -13.00 -1.87
CA ARG A 19 -0.74 -14.24 -2.61
C ARG A 19 -1.10 -13.97 -4.07
N LEU A 20 -1.93 -12.97 -4.30
CA LEU A 20 -2.32 -12.57 -5.65
C LEU A 20 -1.10 -12.13 -6.48
N ALA A 21 -0.21 -11.35 -5.92
CA ALA A 21 1.02 -10.91 -6.58
C ALA A 21 1.96 -12.09 -6.88
N GLU A 22 2.10 -13.02 -5.93
CA GLU A 22 2.97 -14.19 -6.09
C GLU A 22 2.56 -15.08 -7.27
N VAL A 23 1.26 -15.33 -7.45
CA VAL A 23 0.75 -16.28 -8.45
C VAL A 23 0.16 -15.64 -9.69
N GLY A 24 -0.19 -14.36 -9.62
CA GLY A 24 -1.01 -13.68 -10.65
C GLY A 24 -0.25 -13.28 -11.92
N ARG A 25 1.07 -13.24 -11.89
CA ARG A 25 1.89 -12.69 -12.99
C ARG A 25 1.38 -11.34 -13.44
N LEU A 26 1.25 -10.42 -12.48
CA LEU A 26 0.65 -9.11 -12.68
C LEU A 26 1.66 -8.10 -13.22
N ASP A 27 1.16 -7.16 -14.03
CA ASP A 27 1.85 -5.91 -14.35
C ASP A 27 1.57 -4.86 -13.26
N TYR A 28 0.33 -4.86 -12.75
CA TYR A 28 -0.12 -3.94 -11.71
C TYR A 28 -0.91 -4.67 -10.62
N LEU A 29 -0.54 -4.40 -9.38
CA LEU A 29 -1.34 -4.76 -8.20
C LEU A 29 -2.02 -3.50 -7.68
N THR A 30 -3.35 -3.49 -7.62
CA THR A 30 -4.12 -2.39 -7.05
C THR A 30 -4.60 -2.72 -5.65
N LEU A 31 -4.59 -1.73 -4.77
CA LEU A 31 -5.02 -1.84 -3.38
C LEU A 31 -5.97 -0.69 -3.06
N GLU A 32 -7.24 -1.04 -2.83
CA GLU A 32 -8.32 -0.09 -2.55
C GLU A 32 -8.64 -0.06 -1.06
N TYR A 33 -8.52 1.09 -0.42
CA TYR A 33 -8.74 1.25 1.02
C TYR A 33 -9.86 2.21 1.37
N LEU A 34 -10.32 3.02 0.42
CA LEU A 34 -11.09 4.21 0.74
C LEU A 34 -12.60 4.05 0.46
N ALA A 35 -13.37 4.62 1.36
CA ALA A 35 -14.78 4.94 1.22
C ALA A 35 -15.03 6.30 1.90
N GLU A 36 -16.22 6.86 1.80
CA GLU A 36 -16.56 8.13 2.44
C GLU A 36 -16.31 8.11 3.94
N LEU A 37 -16.75 7.03 4.62
CA LEU A 37 -16.52 6.84 6.05
C LEU A 37 -15.02 6.77 6.37
N THR A 38 -14.24 6.05 5.58
CA THR A 38 -12.79 5.93 5.76
C THR A 38 -12.11 7.29 5.67
N MET A 39 -12.46 8.10 4.68
CA MET A 39 -11.91 9.43 4.52
C MET A 39 -12.23 10.34 5.69
N SER A 40 -13.43 10.26 6.24
CA SER A 40 -13.84 11.02 7.43
C SER A 40 -13.01 10.64 8.66
N ILE A 41 -12.77 9.34 8.87
CA ILE A 41 -11.93 8.85 9.97
C ILE A 41 -10.49 9.31 9.79
N LEU A 42 -9.93 9.19 8.59
CA LEU A 42 -8.55 9.61 8.29
C LEU A 42 -8.37 11.13 8.48
N ALA A 43 -9.36 11.94 8.11
CA ALA A 43 -9.35 13.37 8.35
C ALA A 43 -9.28 13.70 9.84
N LEU A 44 -10.09 13.02 10.66
CA LEU A 44 -10.10 13.21 12.11
C LEU A 44 -8.76 12.77 12.74
N LEU A 45 -8.20 11.67 12.30
CA LEU A 45 -6.90 11.19 12.78
C LEU A 45 -5.79 12.19 12.45
N LYS A 46 -5.80 12.76 11.24
CA LYS A 46 -4.81 13.78 10.85
C LYS A 46 -4.93 15.06 11.66
N GLN A 47 -6.14 15.47 12.07
CA GLN A 47 -6.32 16.62 12.95
C GLN A 47 -5.69 16.41 14.31
N ARG A 48 -5.71 15.18 14.83
CA ARG A 48 -5.11 14.83 16.14
C ARG A 48 -3.60 14.61 16.06
N ASP A 49 -3.15 14.06 14.95
CA ASP A 49 -1.74 13.76 14.66
C ASP A 49 -1.43 14.11 13.19
N PRO A 50 -0.66 15.19 12.93
CA PRO A 50 -0.31 15.61 11.57
C PRO A 50 0.45 14.55 10.74
N THR A 51 1.01 13.52 11.38
CA THR A 51 1.70 12.40 10.72
C THR A 51 0.77 11.25 10.35
N ALA A 52 -0.45 11.26 10.88
CA ALA A 52 -1.49 10.29 10.57
C ALA A 52 -2.34 10.74 9.35
N GLY A 53 -3.40 10.01 9.06
CA GLY A 53 -4.37 10.34 8.01
C GLY A 53 -4.25 9.49 6.75
N PHE A 54 -3.58 8.37 6.83
CA PHE A 54 -3.49 7.36 5.76
C PHE A 54 -3.78 5.95 6.29
N ALA A 55 -4.09 5.01 5.40
CA ALA A 55 -4.39 3.63 5.79
C ALA A 55 -3.10 2.87 6.11
N HIS A 56 -2.83 2.66 7.39
CA HIS A 56 -1.62 1.99 7.88
C HIS A 56 -1.49 0.54 7.42
N ASP A 57 -2.60 -0.17 7.20
CA ASP A 57 -2.60 -1.54 6.70
C ASP A 57 -1.79 -1.70 5.41
N PHE A 58 -1.73 -0.66 4.59
CA PHE A 58 -0.92 -0.65 3.38
C PHE A 58 0.57 -0.90 3.68
N LEU A 59 1.09 -0.37 4.78
CA LEU A 59 2.49 -0.57 5.16
C LEU A 59 2.76 -2.03 5.52
N ASP A 60 1.82 -2.70 6.16
CA ASP A 60 1.92 -4.12 6.49
C ASP A 60 1.89 -4.98 5.21
N VAL A 61 1.01 -4.64 4.28
CA VAL A 61 0.97 -5.29 2.96
C VAL A 61 2.28 -5.08 2.22
N LEU A 62 2.81 -3.86 2.20
CA LEU A 62 4.06 -3.53 1.51
C LEU A 62 5.26 -4.27 2.11
N ASP A 63 5.32 -4.38 3.44
CA ASP A 63 6.36 -5.13 4.15
C ASP A 63 6.36 -6.61 3.72
N ARG A 64 5.18 -7.24 3.70
CA ARG A 64 5.00 -8.64 3.28
C ARG A 64 5.20 -8.84 1.77
N LEU A 65 4.94 -7.82 0.97
CA LEU A 65 5.07 -7.84 -0.48
C LEU A 65 6.52 -7.67 -0.95
N ALA A 66 7.42 -7.18 -0.10
CA ALA A 66 8.79 -6.85 -0.47
C ALA A 66 9.56 -8.00 -1.14
N PRO A 67 9.50 -9.27 -0.67
CA PRO A 67 10.15 -10.38 -1.37
C PRO A 67 9.63 -10.57 -2.80
N THR A 68 8.32 -10.43 -3.00
CA THR A 68 7.70 -10.52 -4.33
C THR A 68 8.14 -9.37 -5.23
N LEU A 69 8.23 -8.15 -4.70
CA LEU A 69 8.74 -6.98 -5.44
C LEU A 69 10.22 -7.16 -5.84
N THR A 70 11.01 -7.84 -5.02
CA THR A 70 12.39 -8.18 -5.35
C THR A 70 12.44 -9.20 -6.49
N ALA A 71 11.62 -10.25 -6.43
CA ALA A 71 11.55 -11.31 -7.45
C ALA A 71 10.89 -10.82 -8.76
N GLN A 72 9.99 -9.85 -8.68
CA GLN A 72 9.23 -9.30 -9.81
C GLN A 72 9.50 -7.79 -9.94
N PRO A 73 10.66 -7.37 -10.45
CA PRO A 73 11.06 -5.96 -10.45
C PRO A 73 10.18 -5.06 -11.32
N SER A 74 9.45 -5.62 -12.28
CA SER A 74 8.53 -4.87 -13.14
C SER A 74 7.12 -4.69 -12.54
N LEU A 75 6.77 -5.42 -11.47
CA LEU A 75 5.47 -5.28 -10.82
C LEU A 75 5.34 -3.88 -10.22
N LYS A 76 4.22 -3.22 -10.52
CA LYS A 76 3.87 -1.90 -9.99
C LYS A 76 2.70 -2.03 -9.03
N VAL A 77 2.79 -1.30 -7.91
CA VAL A 77 1.71 -1.21 -6.93
C VAL A 77 1.05 0.15 -7.05
N VAL A 78 -0.28 0.16 -7.14
CA VAL A 78 -1.09 1.38 -7.21
C VAL A 78 -2.10 1.35 -6.08
N THR A 79 -2.15 2.40 -5.29
CA THR A 79 -3.04 2.44 -4.13
C THR A 79 -3.55 3.85 -3.84
N ASN A 80 -4.71 3.93 -3.22
CA ASN A 80 -5.27 5.15 -2.63
C ASN A 80 -5.07 5.21 -1.10
N ALA A 81 -4.23 4.33 -0.54
CA ALA A 81 -3.94 4.27 0.91
C ALA A 81 -3.49 5.61 1.51
N GLY A 82 -2.97 6.51 0.70
CA GLY A 82 -2.54 7.85 1.15
C GLY A 82 -3.65 8.68 1.80
N GLY A 83 -4.91 8.46 1.41
CA GLY A 83 -6.07 9.08 2.04
C GLY A 83 -5.95 10.59 2.15
N MET A 84 -5.96 11.10 3.38
CA MET A 84 -5.82 12.52 3.71
C MET A 84 -4.37 12.98 3.86
N ASN A 85 -3.38 12.07 3.77
CA ASN A 85 -1.97 12.37 3.96
C ASN A 85 -1.05 11.53 3.06
N PRO A 86 -1.14 11.69 1.72
CA PRO A 86 -0.33 10.91 0.79
C PRO A 86 1.18 11.10 1.01
N ALA A 87 1.62 12.30 1.39
CA ALA A 87 3.03 12.59 1.63
C ALA A 87 3.60 11.76 2.79
N ALA A 88 2.89 11.68 3.92
CA ALA A 88 3.30 10.86 5.06
C ALA A 88 3.27 9.36 4.71
N CYS A 89 2.24 8.91 4.00
CA CYS A 89 2.15 7.54 3.51
C CYS A 89 3.34 7.18 2.61
N GLY A 90 3.65 8.02 1.64
CA GLY A 90 4.79 7.83 0.74
C GLY A 90 6.14 7.81 1.46
N ALA A 91 6.34 8.67 2.46
CA ALA A 91 7.55 8.65 3.28
C ALA A 91 7.70 7.32 4.03
N LYS A 92 6.65 6.85 4.68
CA LYS A 92 6.64 5.55 5.38
C LYS A 92 6.82 4.36 4.43
N ALA A 93 6.21 4.42 3.25
CA ALA A 93 6.41 3.40 2.23
C ALA A 93 7.88 3.30 1.79
N ARG A 94 8.56 4.44 1.60
CA ARG A 94 10.00 4.47 1.31
C ARG A 94 10.82 3.85 2.43
N ASP A 95 10.48 4.12 3.70
CA ASP A 95 11.16 3.52 4.85
C ASP A 95 11.02 1.99 4.85
N VAL A 96 9.81 1.49 4.59
CA VAL A 96 9.56 0.04 4.48
C VAL A 96 10.37 -0.58 3.35
N LEU A 97 10.36 0.02 2.17
CA LEU A 97 11.13 -0.47 1.03
C LEU A 97 12.64 -0.47 1.29
N ALA A 98 13.15 0.58 1.94
CA ALA A 98 14.57 0.67 2.30
C ALA A 98 15.02 -0.45 3.24
N LYS A 99 14.18 -0.85 4.19
CA LYS A 99 14.44 -2.00 5.09
C LYS A 99 14.66 -3.31 4.35
N HIS A 100 14.09 -3.44 3.16
CA HIS A 100 14.17 -4.64 2.31
C HIS A 100 15.16 -4.50 1.14
N GLY A 101 16.02 -3.50 1.15
CA GLY A 101 16.98 -3.26 0.07
C GLY A 101 16.36 -2.73 -1.22
N LEU A 102 15.18 -2.13 -1.15
CA LEU A 102 14.42 -1.60 -2.29
C LEU A 102 14.37 -0.06 -2.29
N ALA A 103 15.39 0.60 -1.73
CA ALA A 103 15.42 2.06 -1.59
C ALA A 103 15.44 2.82 -2.94
N ASP A 104 15.84 2.17 -4.01
CA ASP A 104 15.85 2.71 -5.37
C ASP A 104 14.49 2.66 -6.08
N ARG A 105 13.51 1.95 -5.50
CA ARG A 105 12.14 1.93 -6.00
C ARG A 105 11.49 3.31 -5.86
N ARG A 106 10.88 3.78 -6.94
CA ARG A 106 10.13 5.04 -6.92
C ARG A 106 8.81 4.88 -6.17
N VAL A 107 8.54 5.84 -5.31
CA VAL A 107 7.27 6.00 -4.60
C VAL A 107 6.70 7.37 -4.90
#